data_c9363fed438d69b56d94bdc302244e7b
#
_entry.id   c9363fed438d69b56d94bdc302244e7b
#
_cell.length_a   1.000
_cell.length_b   1.000
_cell.length_c   1.000
_cell.angle_alpha   90.00
_cell.angle_beta   90.00
_cell.angle_gamma   90.00
#
_symmetry.space_group_name_H-M   'P 1'
#
loop_
_entity.id
_entity.type
_entity.pdbx_description
1 polymer ?
#
loop_
_entity_poly.entity_id
_entity_poly.type
_entity_poly.pdbx_seq_one_letter_code
_entity_poly.pdbx_strand_id
1 'polypeptide(L)'
;MHSFKSIKIIDSGKSIILQRKDGSNVRYHSAWLRDNALDPKTRDVNNRQRLITLSDIPINTYIETATLDKTGNNIFLTFLPEKKNISFSANWLEVHAYDTEKHNEKGWIASDLKIWGNDMSKHIPNVDYKSAKSDNTLLLQWLKSLYR
;
A
#
# COMPACT_ATOMS: atom_id res chain seq x y z
N MET A 1 17.03 -4.68 5.12
CA MET A 1 16.58 -4.89 3.73
C MET A 1 15.91 -6.26 3.69
N HIS A 2 14.63 -6.30 3.34
CA HIS A 2 13.86 -7.55 3.32
C HIS A 2 14.11 -8.29 2.00
N SER A 3 14.26 -9.61 2.07
CA SER A 3 14.38 -10.48 0.91
C SER A 3 13.77 -11.84 1.21
N PHE A 4 13.25 -12.49 0.18
CA PHE A 4 12.64 -13.80 0.28
C PHE A 4 13.58 -14.90 -0.21
N LYS A 5 13.47 -16.08 0.40
CA LYS A 5 14.27 -17.26 0.06
C LYS A 5 13.65 -18.04 -1.11
N SER A 6 12.33 -18.13 -1.13
CA SER A 6 11.60 -18.88 -2.15
C SER A 6 10.19 -18.31 -2.38
N ILE A 7 9.62 -18.66 -3.52
CA ILE A 7 8.24 -18.33 -3.91
C ILE A 7 7.56 -19.60 -4.42
N LYS A 8 6.28 -19.77 -4.06
CA LYS A 8 5.45 -20.88 -4.52
C LYS A 8 4.07 -20.37 -4.89
N ILE A 9 3.57 -20.78 -6.06
CA ILE A 9 2.18 -20.58 -6.46
C ILE A 9 1.33 -21.66 -5.79
N ILE A 10 0.20 -21.26 -5.22
CA ILE A 10 -0.78 -22.15 -4.58
C ILE A 10 -2.20 -21.81 -5.05
N ASP A 11 -3.18 -22.63 -4.67
CA ASP A 11 -4.60 -22.42 -4.95
C ASP A 11 -4.89 -22.17 -6.45
N SER A 12 -4.24 -22.96 -7.33
CA SER A 12 -4.37 -22.83 -8.80
C SER A 12 -4.09 -21.41 -9.30
N GLY A 13 -3.08 -20.74 -8.72
CA GLY A 13 -2.67 -19.38 -9.09
C GLY A 13 -3.43 -18.26 -8.38
N LYS A 14 -4.38 -18.56 -7.49
CA LYS A 14 -5.12 -17.55 -6.74
C LYS A 14 -4.31 -16.94 -5.60
N SER A 15 -3.20 -17.59 -5.22
CA SER A 15 -2.31 -17.09 -4.17
C SER A 15 -0.86 -17.49 -4.43
N ILE A 16 0.07 -16.74 -3.82
CA ILE A 16 1.47 -17.13 -3.68
C ILE A 16 1.85 -17.19 -2.21
N ILE A 17 2.82 -18.03 -1.90
CA ILE A 17 3.54 -18.04 -0.63
C ILE A 17 4.97 -17.59 -0.89
N LEU A 18 5.43 -16.62 -0.10
CA LEU A 18 6.82 -16.18 -0.03
C LEU A 18 7.42 -16.66 1.27
N GLN A 19 8.58 -17.34 1.23
CA GLN A 19 9.31 -17.76 2.41
C GLN A 19 10.36 -16.72 2.79
N ARG A 20 10.34 -16.25 4.02
CA ARG A 20 11.36 -15.39 4.60
C ARG A 20 12.64 -16.16 4.92
N LYS A 21 13.72 -15.44 5.18
CA LYS A 21 15.01 -16.06 5.57
C LYS A 21 14.96 -16.80 6.90
N ASP A 22 14.09 -16.38 7.81
CA ASP A 22 13.85 -17.05 9.11
C ASP A 22 13.00 -18.31 8.99
N GLY A 23 12.56 -18.68 7.77
CA GLY A 23 11.74 -19.86 7.51
C GLY A 23 10.23 -19.59 7.61
N SER A 24 9.81 -18.44 8.11
CA SER A 24 8.39 -18.07 8.16
C SER A 24 7.84 -17.80 6.76
N ASN A 25 6.53 -17.95 6.60
CA ASN A 25 5.83 -17.76 5.34
C ASN A 25 4.89 -16.56 5.41
N VAL A 26 4.69 -15.91 4.27
CA VAL A 26 3.66 -14.90 4.09
C VAL A 26 2.91 -15.19 2.79
N ARG A 27 1.59 -15.07 2.82
CA ARG A 27 0.72 -15.31 1.69
C ARG A 27 0.18 -14.01 1.11
N TYR A 28 0.05 -13.99 -0.21
CA TYR A 28 -0.60 -12.89 -0.95
C TYR A 28 -1.56 -13.47 -2.00
N HIS A 29 -2.77 -12.90 -2.06
CA HIS A 29 -3.77 -13.29 -3.05
C HIS A 29 -3.54 -12.58 -4.38
N SER A 30 -3.80 -13.27 -5.50
CA SER A 30 -3.63 -12.74 -6.84
C SER A 30 -4.43 -11.46 -7.07
N ALA A 31 -5.67 -11.41 -6.63
CA ALA A 31 -6.54 -10.24 -6.75
C ALA A 31 -5.95 -9.03 -6.02
N TRP A 32 -5.45 -9.22 -4.80
CA TRP A 32 -4.81 -8.15 -4.03
C TRP A 32 -3.52 -7.65 -4.68
N LEU A 33 -2.66 -8.57 -5.13
CA LEU A 33 -1.43 -8.21 -5.84
C LEU A 33 -1.73 -7.46 -7.13
N ARG A 34 -2.72 -7.91 -7.90
CA ARG A 34 -3.10 -7.26 -9.15
C ARG A 34 -3.67 -5.85 -8.91
N ASP A 35 -4.51 -5.68 -7.90
CA ASP A 35 -5.09 -4.40 -7.52
C ASP A 35 -4.03 -3.40 -7.00
N ASN A 36 -3.01 -3.91 -6.33
CA ASN A 36 -1.90 -3.13 -5.81
C ASN A 36 -0.67 -3.06 -6.72
N ALA A 37 -0.80 -3.48 -7.98
CA ALA A 37 0.29 -3.39 -8.94
C ALA A 37 0.78 -1.94 -9.12
N LEU A 38 2.10 -1.79 -9.22
CA LEU A 38 2.77 -0.47 -9.25
C LEU A 38 3.11 -0.02 -10.67
N ASP A 39 2.62 -0.73 -11.68
CA ASP A 39 2.85 -0.38 -13.09
C ASP A 39 2.07 0.88 -13.51
N PRO A 40 2.55 1.61 -14.55
CA PRO A 40 1.98 2.90 -14.96
C PRO A 40 0.53 2.82 -15.47
N LYS A 41 0.04 1.63 -15.85
CA LYS A 41 -1.35 1.45 -16.28
C LYS A 41 -2.30 1.20 -15.10
N THR A 42 -1.77 0.86 -13.94
CA THR A 42 -2.54 0.63 -12.72
C THR A 42 -2.48 1.81 -11.77
N ARG A 43 -1.32 2.47 -11.68
CA ARG A 43 -1.10 3.64 -10.81
C ARG A 43 -0.34 4.75 -11.52
N ASP A 44 -0.73 5.97 -11.27
CA ASP A 44 0.00 7.16 -11.73
C ASP A 44 1.41 7.18 -11.13
N VAL A 45 2.41 7.42 -11.97
CA VAL A 45 3.82 7.38 -11.57
C VAL A 45 4.23 8.53 -10.65
N ASN A 46 3.52 9.66 -10.71
CA ASN A 46 3.87 10.87 -9.96
C ASN A 46 3.22 10.88 -8.57
N ASN A 47 1.90 10.67 -8.51
CA ASN A 47 1.14 10.80 -7.27
C ASN A 47 0.69 9.46 -6.68
N ARG A 48 0.98 8.33 -7.34
CA ARG A 48 0.61 6.96 -6.93
C ARG A 48 -0.90 6.70 -6.88
N GLN A 49 -1.69 7.60 -7.41
CA GLN A 49 -3.14 7.44 -7.46
C GLN A 49 -3.51 6.25 -8.35
N ARG A 50 -4.51 5.49 -7.92
CA ARG A 50 -5.05 4.37 -8.70
C ARG A 50 -5.74 4.89 -9.96
N LEU A 51 -5.42 4.30 -11.11
CA LEU A 51 -5.99 4.63 -12.42
C LEU A 51 -7.11 3.67 -12.85
N ILE A 52 -7.25 2.55 -12.15
CA ILE A 52 -8.26 1.52 -12.40
C ILE A 52 -9.15 1.33 -11.18
N THR A 53 -10.33 0.78 -11.40
CA THR A 53 -11.23 0.31 -10.35
C THR A 53 -11.08 -1.20 -10.15
N LEU A 54 -11.62 -1.76 -9.08
CA LEU A 54 -11.59 -3.20 -8.84
C LEU A 54 -12.36 -3.97 -9.93
N SER A 55 -13.41 -3.37 -10.50
CA SER A 55 -14.20 -3.96 -11.60
C SER A 55 -13.46 -4.05 -12.94
N ASP A 56 -12.36 -3.31 -13.10
CA ASP A 56 -11.52 -3.40 -14.31
C ASP A 56 -10.56 -4.60 -14.26
N ILE A 57 -10.44 -5.25 -13.09
CA ILE A 57 -9.65 -6.46 -12.93
C ILE A 57 -10.54 -7.67 -13.24
N PRO A 58 -10.13 -8.57 -14.18
CA PRO A 58 -10.92 -9.75 -14.48
C PRO A 58 -11.16 -10.60 -13.23
N ILE A 59 -12.41 -11.03 -13.01
CA ILE A 59 -12.81 -11.80 -11.82
C ILE A 59 -12.07 -13.16 -11.71
N ASN A 60 -11.63 -13.69 -12.83
CA ASN A 60 -10.84 -14.91 -12.92
C ASN A 60 -9.34 -14.67 -12.95
N THR A 61 -8.85 -13.52 -12.48
CA THR A 61 -7.42 -13.21 -12.37
C THR A 61 -6.70 -14.24 -11.53
N TYR A 62 -5.60 -14.77 -12.05
CA TYR A 62 -4.70 -15.69 -11.36
C TYR A 62 -3.24 -15.46 -11.79
N ILE A 63 -2.31 -15.98 -11.01
CA ILE A 63 -0.87 -15.92 -11.29
C ILE A 63 -0.46 -17.20 -12.03
N GLU A 64 0.04 -17.04 -13.24
CA GLU A 64 0.56 -18.11 -14.07
C GLU A 64 2.02 -18.42 -13.72
N THR A 65 2.84 -17.38 -13.57
CA THR A 65 4.25 -17.53 -13.21
C THR A 65 4.64 -16.62 -12.06
N ALA A 66 5.53 -17.10 -11.23
CA ALA A 66 6.06 -16.36 -10.11
C ALA A 66 7.54 -16.71 -9.90
N THR A 67 8.42 -15.72 -9.96
CA THR A 67 9.86 -15.91 -9.80
C THR A 67 10.47 -14.84 -8.91
N LEU A 68 11.62 -15.17 -8.31
CA LEU A 68 12.47 -14.25 -7.56
C LEU A 68 13.71 -13.91 -8.40
N ASP A 69 14.27 -12.72 -8.19
CA ASP A 69 15.62 -12.46 -8.64
C ASP A 69 16.65 -13.26 -7.81
N LYS A 70 17.92 -13.24 -8.21
CA LYS A 70 19.01 -13.97 -7.54
C LYS A 70 19.21 -13.54 -6.08
N THR A 71 18.77 -12.33 -5.72
CA THR A 71 18.94 -11.77 -4.37
C THR A 71 17.71 -11.98 -3.49
N GLY A 72 16.56 -12.33 -4.06
CA GLY A 72 15.27 -12.42 -3.39
C GLY A 72 14.66 -11.04 -3.06
N ASN A 73 15.19 -9.97 -3.66
CA ASN A 73 14.74 -8.61 -3.41
C ASN A 73 13.60 -8.18 -4.35
N ASN A 74 13.48 -8.83 -5.50
CA ASN A 74 12.43 -8.53 -6.49
C ASN A 74 11.66 -9.78 -6.84
N ILE A 75 10.36 -9.63 -6.93
CA ILE A 75 9.37 -10.66 -7.25
C ILE A 75 8.75 -10.31 -8.59
N PHE A 76 8.77 -11.24 -9.54
CA PHE A 76 8.18 -11.07 -10.86
C PHE A 76 7.00 -12.02 -11.01
N LEU A 77 5.86 -11.48 -11.39
CA LEU A 77 4.59 -12.19 -11.51
C LEU A 77 3.99 -11.97 -12.89
N THR A 78 3.47 -13.03 -13.51
CA THR A 78 2.62 -12.93 -14.70
C THR A 78 1.18 -13.22 -14.31
N PHE A 79 0.29 -12.27 -14.59
CA PHE A 79 -1.14 -12.40 -14.34
C PHE A 79 -1.90 -12.78 -15.60
N LEU A 80 -2.80 -13.76 -15.50
CA LEU A 80 -3.76 -14.10 -16.53
C LEU A 80 -5.19 -13.77 -16.05
N PRO A 81 -6.12 -13.49 -16.97
CA PRO A 81 -6.02 -13.58 -18.45
C PRO A 81 -5.34 -12.37 -19.12
N GLU A 82 -4.97 -11.32 -18.38
CA GLU A 82 -4.46 -10.08 -18.95
C GLU A 82 -3.07 -10.21 -19.61
N LYS A 83 -2.34 -11.31 -19.37
CA LYS A 83 -0.92 -11.53 -19.74
C LYS A 83 -0.01 -10.41 -19.23
N LYS A 84 -0.29 -9.95 -18.02
CA LYS A 84 0.36 -8.77 -17.43
C LYS A 84 1.53 -9.16 -16.56
N ASN A 85 2.71 -8.62 -16.86
CA ASN A 85 3.93 -8.82 -16.08
C ASN A 85 4.09 -7.67 -15.08
N ILE A 86 4.17 -7.99 -13.80
CA ILE A 86 4.30 -7.03 -12.69
C ILE A 86 5.47 -7.43 -11.82
N SER A 87 6.23 -6.45 -11.38
CA SER A 87 7.28 -6.64 -10.37
C SER A 87 6.93 -5.95 -9.07
N PHE A 88 7.31 -6.59 -7.95
CA PHE A 88 7.20 -6.05 -6.60
C PHE A 88 8.56 -6.12 -5.91
N SER A 89 8.91 -5.11 -5.14
CA SER A 89 10.05 -5.24 -4.23
C SER A 89 9.67 -6.04 -3.00
N ALA A 90 10.59 -6.86 -2.50
CA ALA A 90 10.39 -7.64 -1.27
C ALA A 90 10.10 -6.73 -0.07
N ASN A 91 10.78 -5.58 0.00
CA ASN A 91 10.56 -4.61 1.07
C ASN A 91 9.12 -4.04 1.05
N TRP A 92 8.59 -3.74 -0.14
CA TRP A 92 7.23 -3.24 -0.28
C TRP A 92 6.21 -4.31 0.15
N LEU A 93 6.38 -5.54 -0.30
CA LEU A 93 5.49 -6.64 0.10
C LEU A 93 5.54 -6.88 1.61
N GLU A 94 6.73 -6.87 2.22
CA GLU A 94 6.85 -7.10 3.66
C GLU A 94 6.15 -6.03 4.50
N VAL A 95 6.27 -4.76 4.10
CA VAL A 95 5.56 -3.64 4.77
C VAL A 95 4.04 -3.78 4.64
N HIS A 96 3.56 -4.35 3.52
CA HIS A 96 2.13 -4.51 3.24
C HIS A 96 1.63 -5.95 3.51
N ALA A 97 2.39 -6.74 4.25
CA ALA A 97 1.97 -8.10 4.63
C ALA A 97 0.72 -8.03 5.53
N TYR A 98 -0.35 -8.70 5.11
CA TYR A 98 -1.65 -8.71 5.82
C TYR A 98 -2.03 -10.09 6.39
N ASP A 99 -1.35 -11.14 5.96
CA ASP A 99 -1.56 -12.52 6.42
C ASP A 99 -0.50 -12.91 7.47
N THR A 100 -0.43 -12.11 8.54
CA THR A 100 0.51 -12.32 9.64
C THR A 100 -0.17 -12.00 10.97
N GLU A 101 0.21 -12.67 12.04
CA GLU A 101 -0.37 -12.46 13.38
C GLU A 101 -0.17 -11.03 13.94
N LYS A 102 0.68 -10.22 13.32
CA LYS A 102 1.01 -8.86 13.77
C LYS A 102 -0.06 -7.81 13.45
N HIS A 103 -1.17 -8.16 12.80
CA HIS A 103 -2.21 -7.18 12.38
C HIS A 103 -3.16 -6.69 13.47
N ASN A 104 -2.88 -6.98 14.74
CA ASN A 104 -3.61 -6.38 15.85
C ASN A 104 -3.05 -5.03 16.32
N GLU A 105 -2.03 -4.51 15.66
CA GLU A 105 -1.58 -3.15 15.94
C GLU A 105 -2.63 -2.15 15.43
N LYS A 106 -3.13 -1.33 16.33
CA LYS A 106 -3.96 -0.17 15.97
C LYS A 106 -3.19 0.65 14.93
N GLY A 107 -3.87 1.09 13.87
CA GLY A 107 -3.24 1.90 12.82
C GLY A 107 -2.38 3.03 13.41
N TRP A 108 -1.26 3.31 12.78
CA TRP A 108 -0.36 4.37 13.23
C TRP A 108 -1.07 5.73 13.20
N ILE A 109 -1.07 6.39 14.33
CA ILE A 109 -1.53 7.77 14.48
C ILE A 109 -0.37 8.54 15.06
N ALA A 110 0.04 9.65 14.43
CA ALA A 110 1.10 10.50 14.95
C ALA A 110 0.70 11.02 16.36
N SER A 111 1.65 11.02 17.29
CA SER A 111 1.40 11.36 18.70
C SER A 111 0.93 12.80 18.91
N ASP A 112 1.20 13.68 17.95
CA ASP A 112 0.81 15.08 17.93
C ASP A 112 -0.51 15.36 17.20
N LEU A 113 -1.15 14.30 16.65
CA LEU A 113 -2.47 14.40 16.05
C LEU A 113 -3.55 14.52 17.13
N LYS A 114 -4.31 15.59 17.06
CA LYS A 114 -5.49 15.77 17.92
C LYS A 114 -6.66 15.02 17.30
N ILE A 115 -6.98 13.86 17.86
CA ILE A 115 -8.18 13.11 17.47
C ILE A 115 -9.40 13.90 17.90
N TRP A 116 -10.31 14.12 16.98
CA TRP A 116 -11.53 14.87 17.23
C TRP A 116 -12.78 13.99 17.24
N GLY A 117 -13.75 14.38 18.02
CA GLY A 117 -15.05 13.75 18.13
C GLY A 117 -16.15 14.80 18.10
N ASN A 118 -17.24 14.56 18.81
CA ASN A 118 -18.40 15.46 18.87
C ASN A 118 -18.08 16.85 19.50
N ASP A 119 -17.02 16.95 20.26
CA ASP A 119 -16.49 18.20 20.81
C ASP A 119 -16.04 19.20 19.74
N MET A 120 -15.61 18.71 18.58
CA MET A 120 -15.15 19.56 17.48
C MET A 120 -16.27 20.46 16.94
N SER A 121 -17.54 20.06 17.06
CA SER A 121 -18.66 20.90 16.65
C SER A 121 -18.71 22.26 17.37
N LYS A 122 -18.11 22.35 18.55
CA LYS A 122 -18.04 23.58 19.37
C LYS A 122 -16.75 24.38 19.15
N HIS A 123 -15.74 23.77 18.56
CA HIS A 123 -14.38 24.34 18.45
C HIS A 123 -13.74 24.04 17.10
N ILE A 124 -14.47 24.27 16.02
CA ILE A 124 -13.93 24.11 14.66
C ILE A 124 -12.76 25.09 14.48
N PRO A 125 -11.53 24.62 14.21
CA PRO A 125 -10.42 25.49 13.91
C PRO A 125 -10.75 26.41 12.73
N ASN A 126 -10.61 27.70 12.91
CA ASN A 126 -10.80 28.65 11.85
C ASN A 126 -9.70 29.72 11.91
N VAL A 127 -9.49 30.39 10.80
CA VAL A 127 -8.57 31.49 10.68
C VAL A 127 -9.15 32.55 9.74
N ASP A 128 -9.03 33.81 10.12
CA ASP A 128 -9.38 34.88 9.20
C ASP A 128 -8.37 34.97 8.06
N TYR A 129 -8.86 34.95 6.83
CA TYR A 129 -8.03 34.96 5.62
C TYR A 129 -7.10 36.19 5.54
N LYS A 130 -7.61 37.39 5.88
CA LYS A 130 -6.82 38.63 5.81
C LYS A 130 -5.69 38.60 6.82
N SER A 131 -5.96 38.12 8.03
CA SER A 131 -4.97 37.97 9.09
C SER A 131 -3.91 36.92 8.72
N ALA A 132 -4.31 35.75 8.18
CA ALA A 132 -3.37 34.73 7.72
C ALA A 132 -2.48 35.22 6.57
N LYS A 133 -3.00 36.08 5.68
CA LYS A 133 -2.23 36.65 4.57
C LYS A 133 -1.15 37.65 5.03
N SER A 134 -1.35 38.31 6.16
CA SER A 134 -0.43 39.33 6.69
C SER A 134 0.48 38.82 7.80
N ASP A 135 0.17 37.66 8.41
CA ASP A 135 0.94 37.06 9.50
C ASP A 135 1.42 35.65 9.12
N ASN A 136 2.71 35.53 8.86
CA ASN A 136 3.34 34.25 8.48
C ASN A 136 3.25 33.20 9.59
N THR A 137 3.20 33.59 10.86
CA THR A 137 3.07 32.67 11.99
C THR A 137 1.68 32.03 12.00
N LEU A 138 0.66 32.86 11.82
CA LEU A 138 -0.72 32.40 11.71
C LEU A 138 -0.94 31.53 10.48
N LEU A 139 -0.37 31.92 9.34
CA LEU A 139 -0.39 31.13 8.11
C LEU A 139 0.26 29.75 8.31
N LEU A 140 1.42 29.69 8.95
CA LEU A 140 2.11 28.45 9.25
C LEU A 140 1.28 27.53 10.17
N GLN A 141 0.66 28.08 11.20
CA GLN A 141 -0.21 27.31 12.09
C GLN A 141 -1.40 26.72 11.33
N TRP A 142 -2.03 27.50 10.45
CA TRP A 142 -3.13 27.05 9.62
C TRP A 142 -2.71 25.94 8.66
N LEU A 143 -1.60 26.12 7.95
CA LEU A 143 -1.05 25.10 7.05
C LEU A 143 -0.71 23.80 7.78
N LYS A 144 -0.16 23.88 8.99
CA LYS A 144 0.11 22.69 9.82
C LYS A 144 -1.18 21.95 10.19
N SER A 145 -2.26 22.66 10.49
CA SER A 145 -3.55 22.02 10.81
C SER A 145 -4.26 21.38 9.61
N LEU A 146 -3.88 21.76 8.39
CA LEU A 146 -4.35 21.10 7.15
C LEU A 146 -3.51 19.86 6.79
N TYR A 147 -2.23 19.87 7.15
CA TYR A 147 -1.32 18.78 6.82
C TYR A 147 -1.44 17.58 7.77
N ARG A 148 -1.93 17.79 8.98
CA ARG A 148 -2.11 16.80 10.04
C ARG A 148 -3.54 16.69 10.43
#